data_a23fa4fbd561e36fbff8bf78b7e0bd58
#
_entry.id   a23fa4fbd561e36fbff8bf78b7e0bd58
#
_cell.length_a   1.000
_cell.length_b   1.000
_cell.length_c   1.000
_cell.angle_alpha   90.00
_cell.angle_beta   90.00
_cell.angle_gamma   90.00
#
_symmetry.space_group_name_H-M   'P 1'
#
loop_
_entity.id
_entity.type
_entity.pdbx_description
1 polymer ?
#
loop_
_entity_poly.entity_id
_entity_poly.type
_entity_poly.pdbx_seq_one_letter_code
_entity_poly.pdbx_strand_id
1 'polypeptide(L)'
;MKKLLYLAAVILGLNTSIATADHKATTEYDGLGWSNLPTICGSTLAVNDYLDHNGFVLESISFGKENGRKDGLPVYMVSYFINEKRTESMAVVTSPSGQESCMLFRSFELTYPGSET
;
A
#
# COMPACT_ATOMS: atom_id res chain seq x y z
N MET A 1 -2.85 23.31 48.48
CA MET A 1 -2.39 22.00 48.46
C MET A 1 -3.38 21.02 47.92
N LYS A 2 -4.56 21.08 48.39
CA LYS A 2 -5.52 20.12 47.91
C LYS A 2 -5.77 20.22 46.44
N LYS A 3 -5.65 21.40 45.89
CA LYS A 3 -5.97 21.60 44.50
C LYS A 3 -4.97 20.94 43.58
N LEU A 4 -3.77 20.81 44.06
CA LEU A 4 -2.76 20.21 43.22
C LEU A 4 -3.00 18.71 43.04
N LEU A 5 -3.57 18.09 44.00
CA LEU A 5 -3.84 16.69 43.90
C LEU A 5 -4.90 16.38 42.87
N TYR A 6 -5.87 17.27 42.76
CA TYR A 6 -6.90 17.05 41.78
C TYR A 6 -6.40 17.18 40.37
N LEU A 7 -5.50 18.11 40.16
CA LEU A 7 -4.95 18.28 38.85
C LEU A 7 -4.17 17.08 38.40
N ALA A 8 -3.44 16.50 39.30
CA ALA A 8 -2.66 15.33 38.94
C ALA A 8 -3.55 14.15 38.54
N ALA A 9 -4.64 14.01 39.24
CA ALA A 9 -5.54 12.92 38.95
C ALA A 9 -6.17 13.08 37.56
N VAL A 10 -6.49 14.28 37.20
CA VAL A 10 -7.10 14.54 35.92
C VAL A 10 -6.12 14.22 34.79
N ILE A 11 -4.89 14.59 34.99
CA ILE A 11 -3.90 14.32 33.96
C ILE A 11 -3.72 12.83 33.74
N LEU A 12 -3.71 12.09 34.82
CA LEU A 12 -3.57 10.66 34.66
C LEU A 12 -4.76 10.02 33.95
N GLY A 13 -5.92 10.54 34.20
CA GLY A 13 -7.08 10.02 33.54
C GLY A 13 -7.09 10.25 32.05
N LEU A 14 -6.52 11.35 31.62
CA LEU A 14 -6.51 11.61 30.21
C LEU A 14 -5.55 10.73 29.45
N ASN A 15 -4.52 10.31 30.10
CA ASN A 15 -3.53 9.53 29.37
C ASN A 15 -3.96 8.13 29.08
N THR A 16 -4.91 7.62 29.79
CA THR A 16 -5.23 6.24 29.59
C THR A 16 -6.16 6.00 28.46
N SER A 17 -6.77 7.07 27.94
CA SER A 17 -7.77 6.76 26.98
C SER A 17 -7.24 6.63 25.60
N ILE A 18 -6.04 6.89 25.37
CA ILE A 18 -5.64 6.90 24.05
C ILE A 18 -5.11 5.66 23.56
N ALA A 19 -4.77 4.89 24.38
CA ALA A 19 -4.04 3.88 23.98
C ALA A 19 -4.57 2.90 23.23
N THR A 20 -5.60 2.64 23.09
CA THR A 20 -5.88 1.47 22.75
C THR A 20 -6.18 1.14 21.54
N ALA A 21 -6.36 1.44 20.97
CA ALA A 21 -7.07 1.17 20.23
C ALA A 21 -7.02 0.38 19.23
N ASP A 22 -6.79 0.51 18.43
CA ASP A 22 -7.23 0.09 17.43
C ASP A 22 -6.52 -0.85 16.70
N HIS A 23 -5.53 -1.22 17.00
CA HIS A 23 -4.72 -1.93 16.14
C HIS A 23 -4.83 -3.37 16.30
N LYS A 24 -5.83 -3.84 16.99
CA LYS A 24 -5.90 -5.17 17.22
C LYS A 24 -6.62 -5.86 16.31
N ALA A 25 -7.07 -5.34 15.40
CA ALA A 25 -8.10 -5.94 14.78
C ALA A 25 -7.78 -7.00 13.84
N THR A 26 -6.69 -7.10 13.29
CA THR A 26 -6.57 -8.04 12.23
C THR A 26 -5.59 -9.07 12.56
N THR A 27 -6.02 -10.29 12.58
CA THR A 27 -5.13 -11.38 12.77
C THR A 27 -4.42 -11.77 11.52
N GLU A 28 -4.95 -11.39 10.39
CA GLU A 28 -4.32 -11.73 9.15
C GLU A 28 -2.90 -11.20 9.09
N TYR A 29 -2.65 -10.09 9.70
CA TYR A 29 -1.35 -9.46 9.61
C TYR A 29 -0.56 -9.49 10.91
N ASP A 30 -0.78 -10.52 11.71
CA ASP A 30 -0.02 -10.64 12.95
C ASP A 30 1.46 -10.64 12.65
N GLY A 31 2.21 -9.90 13.38
CA GLY A 31 3.65 -9.78 13.18
C GLY A 31 4.04 -8.82 12.09
N LEU A 32 3.07 -8.23 11.42
CA LEU A 32 3.33 -7.25 10.37
C LEU A 32 2.81 -5.90 10.83
N GLY A 33 3.27 -4.85 10.22
CA GLY A 33 2.85 -3.52 10.62
C GLY A 33 2.80 -2.58 9.44
N TRP A 34 2.14 -1.47 9.62
CA TRP A 34 2.07 -0.45 8.60
C TRP A 34 3.41 0.24 8.46
N SER A 35 3.75 0.61 7.26
CA SER A 35 5.00 1.27 6.98
C SER A 35 4.79 2.30 5.89
N ASN A 36 5.71 3.22 5.76
CA ASN A 36 5.69 4.18 4.68
C ASN A 36 6.64 3.71 3.60
N LEU A 37 6.12 3.62 2.40
CA LEU A 37 6.93 3.20 1.27
C LEU A 37 6.89 4.32 0.24
N PRO A 38 8.02 4.84 -0.21
CA PRO A 38 8.00 5.89 -1.22
C PRO A 38 7.48 5.36 -2.54
N THR A 39 6.61 6.13 -3.15
CA THR A 39 6.05 5.79 -4.46
C THR A 39 6.00 7.04 -5.32
N ILE A 40 5.82 6.86 -6.60
CA ILE A 40 5.73 7.96 -7.54
C ILE A 40 4.29 8.02 -8.02
N CYS A 41 3.57 9.04 -7.63
CA CYS A 41 2.14 9.11 -7.86
C CYS A 41 1.73 10.23 -8.79
N GLY A 42 0.65 10.05 -9.46
CA GLY A 42 0.06 11.08 -10.31
C GLY A 42 -1.30 10.63 -10.78
N SER A 43 -1.87 11.38 -11.71
CA SER A 43 -3.13 10.97 -12.30
C SER A 43 -2.91 9.65 -13.05
N THR A 44 -3.94 8.86 -13.14
CA THR A 44 -3.83 7.59 -13.84
C THR A 44 -3.42 7.81 -15.30
N LEU A 45 -3.88 8.89 -15.91
CA LEU A 45 -3.46 9.21 -17.26
C LEU A 45 -1.97 9.48 -17.36
N ALA A 46 -1.43 10.24 -16.43
CA ALA A 46 -0.01 10.56 -16.44
C ALA A 46 0.85 9.31 -16.24
N VAL A 47 0.40 8.43 -15.35
CA VAL A 47 1.11 7.18 -15.11
C VAL A 47 1.05 6.29 -16.34
N ASN A 48 -0.10 6.20 -16.97
CA ASN A 48 -0.23 5.40 -18.17
C ASN A 48 0.63 5.95 -19.32
N ASP A 49 0.73 7.25 -19.44
CA ASP A 49 1.59 7.85 -20.43
C ASP A 49 3.05 7.51 -20.19
N TYR A 50 3.47 7.56 -18.93
CA TYR A 50 4.84 7.20 -18.59
C TYR A 50 5.11 5.74 -18.97
N LEU A 51 4.19 4.84 -18.63
CA LEU A 51 4.36 3.43 -18.92
C LEU A 51 4.44 3.18 -20.42
N ASP A 52 3.56 3.82 -21.16
CA ASP A 52 3.56 3.67 -22.60
C ASP A 52 4.83 4.16 -23.23
N HIS A 53 5.29 5.33 -22.84
CA HIS A 53 6.51 5.90 -23.38
C HIS A 53 7.73 5.06 -23.08
N ASN A 54 7.68 4.30 -22.02
CA ASN A 54 8.81 3.46 -21.64
C ASN A 54 8.66 2.01 -22.05
N GLY A 55 7.69 1.75 -22.89
CA GLY A 55 7.56 0.40 -23.48
C GLY A 55 7.01 -0.66 -22.56
N PHE A 56 6.30 -0.25 -21.51
CA PHE A 56 5.69 -1.21 -20.60
C PHE A 56 4.32 -1.64 -21.09
N VAL A 57 4.03 -2.90 -20.93
CA VAL A 57 2.76 -3.48 -21.35
C VAL A 57 2.14 -4.15 -20.14
N LEU A 58 0.85 -4.02 -20.00
CA LEU A 58 0.13 -4.61 -18.87
C LEU A 58 0.22 -6.13 -18.93
N GLU A 59 0.62 -6.73 -17.83
CA GLU A 59 0.68 -8.17 -17.72
C GLU A 59 -0.44 -8.74 -16.88
N SER A 60 -0.73 -8.14 -15.76
CA SER A 60 -1.78 -8.68 -14.88
C SER A 60 -2.40 -7.60 -14.02
N ILE A 61 -3.60 -7.86 -13.58
CA ILE A 61 -4.34 -6.98 -12.70
C ILE A 61 -4.95 -7.80 -11.59
N SER A 62 -4.94 -7.27 -10.39
CA SER A 62 -5.64 -7.89 -9.27
C SER A 62 -6.17 -6.78 -8.37
N PHE A 63 -6.99 -7.14 -7.41
CA PHE A 63 -7.61 -6.16 -6.54
C PHE A 63 -7.22 -6.42 -5.10
N GLY A 64 -6.68 -5.40 -4.44
CA GLY A 64 -6.39 -5.46 -3.02
C GLY A 64 -7.68 -5.39 -2.25
N LYS A 65 -7.85 -6.29 -1.32
CA LYS A 65 -9.06 -6.37 -0.53
C LYS A 65 -8.78 -6.08 0.92
N GLU A 66 -9.79 -5.55 1.57
CA GLU A 66 -9.69 -5.21 2.95
C GLU A 66 -9.33 -6.43 3.76
N ASN A 67 -8.36 -6.28 4.63
CA ASN A 67 -7.89 -7.34 5.53
C ASN A 67 -7.43 -8.61 4.83
N GLY A 68 -7.07 -8.52 3.57
CA GLY A 68 -6.61 -9.69 2.85
C GLY A 68 -7.65 -10.75 2.66
N ARG A 69 -8.91 -10.41 2.73
CA ARG A 69 -9.99 -11.39 2.63
C ARG A 69 -10.65 -11.33 1.29
N LYS A 70 -10.87 -12.47 0.71
CA LYS A 70 -11.45 -12.56 -0.62
C LYS A 70 -12.79 -11.82 -0.71
N ASP A 71 -13.57 -11.84 0.35
CA ASP A 71 -14.84 -11.15 0.37
C ASP A 71 -14.75 -9.74 0.94
N GLY A 72 -13.57 -9.24 1.18
CA GLY A 72 -13.41 -7.87 1.68
C GLY A 72 -13.73 -6.85 0.61
N LEU A 73 -13.91 -5.61 1.02
CA LEU A 73 -14.16 -4.54 0.09
C LEU A 73 -12.88 -4.23 -0.69
N PRO A 74 -13.01 -3.88 -1.95
CA PRO A 74 -11.84 -3.49 -2.72
C PRO A 74 -11.23 -2.21 -2.17
N VAL A 75 -9.92 -2.22 -1.99
CA VAL A 75 -9.21 -1.06 -1.49
C VAL A 75 -8.45 -0.37 -2.61
N TYR A 76 -7.87 -1.14 -3.50
CA TYR A 76 -7.16 -0.58 -4.64
C TYR A 76 -6.95 -1.68 -5.69
N MET A 77 -6.54 -1.27 -6.86
CA MET A 77 -6.21 -2.20 -7.92
C MET A 77 -4.69 -2.27 -8.03
N VAL A 78 -4.16 -3.45 -8.22
CA VAL A 78 -2.74 -3.66 -8.41
C VAL A 78 -2.52 -4.13 -9.82
N SER A 79 -1.66 -3.45 -10.56
CA SER A 79 -1.34 -3.81 -11.93
C SER A 79 0.14 -4.08 -12.06
N TYR A 80 0.50 -5.07 -12.81
CA TYR A 80 1.90 -5.36 -13.09
C TYR A 80 2.13 -5.19 -14.57
N PHE A 81 3.20 -4.49 -14.88
CA PHE A 81 3.59 -4.21 -16.26
C PHE A 81 4.98 -4.77 -16.50
N ILE A 82 5.25 -5.20 -17.70
CA ILE A 82 6.57 -5.66 -18.10
C ILE A 82 6.92 -5.03 -19.43
N ASN A 83 8.20 -4.92 -19.72
CA ASN A 83 8.62 -4.43 -21.01
C ASN A 83 8.64 -5.60 -22.02
N GLU A 84 8.80 -5.27 -23.27
CA GLU A 84 8.74 -6.28 -24.31
C GLU A 84 9.81 -7.35 -24.16
N LYS A 85 10.98 -6.98 -23.75
CA LYS A 85 12.07 -7.93 -23.60
C LYS A 85 11.97 -8.74 -22.31
N ARG A 86 11.00 -8.44 -21.48
CA ARG A 86 10.76 -9.13 -20.22
C ARG A 86 11.97 -9.04 -19.28
N THR A 87 12.60 -7.89 -19.27
CA THR A 87 13.75 -7.63 -18.40
C THR A 87 13.45 -6.61 -17.32
N GLU A 88 12.34 -5.87 -17.43
CA GLU A 88 11.97 -4.85 -16.49
C GLU A 88 10.51 -4.98 -16.10
N SER A 89 10.19 -4.56 -14.91
CA SER A 89 8.81 -4.60 -14.45
C SER A 89 8.44 -3.34 -13.70
N MET A 90 7.16 -3.11 -13.58
CA MET A 90 6.63 -1.98 -12.84
C MET A 90 5.34 -2.41 -12.16
N ALA A 91 5.26 -2.18 -10.86
CA ALA A 91 4.03 -2.42 -10.12
C ALA A 91 3.32 -1.08 -9.91
N VAL A 92 2.03 -1.05 -10.13
CA VAL A 92 1.23 0.16 -10.04
C VAL A 92 0.03 -0.10 -9.16
N VAL A 93 -0.25 0.81 -8.26
CA VAL A 93 -1.41 0.74 -7.39
C VAL A 93 -2.34 1.87 -7.77
N THR A 94 -3.58 1.57 -8.08
CA THR A 94 -4.56 2.57 -8.50
C THR A 94 -5.67 2.69 -7.47
N SER A 95 -6.07 3.90 -7.17
CA SER A 95 -7.09 4.17 -6.17
C SER A 95 -8.44 3.59 -6.60
N PRO A 96 -9.37 3.39 -5.67
CA PRO A 96 -10.69 2.85 -6.04
C PRO A 96 -11.43 3.70 -7.04
N SER A 97 -11.21 5.01 -7.04
CA SER A 97 -11.86 5.87 -8.01
C SER A 97 -11.26 5.73 -9.41
N GLY A 98 -10.09 5.12 -9.52
CA GLY A 98 -9.41 4.99 -10.80
C GLY A 98 -8.70 6.24 -11.24
N GLN A 99 -8.70 7.27 -10.45
CA GLN A 99 -8.16 8.56 -10.89
C GLN A 99 -6.72 8.80 -10.52
N GLU A 100 -6.25 8.14 -9.51
CA GLU A 100 -4.88 8.33 -9.08
C GLU A 100 -4.15 7.00 -9.09
N SER A 101 -2.94 7.00 -9.56
CA SER A 101 -2.10 5.81 -9.58
C SER A 101 -0.73 6.13 -9.02
N CYS A 102 -0.15 5.14 -8.37
CA CYS A 102 1.18 5.25 -7.81
C CYS A 102 2.03 4.11 -8.33
N MET A 103 3.19 4.45 -8.85
CA MET A 103 4.14 3.46 -9.33
C MET A 103 5.14 3.15 -8.24
N LEU A 104 5.42 1.88 -8.01
CA LEU A 104 6.61 1.54 -7.30
C LEU A 104 7.76 1.74 -8.26
N PHE A 105 8.99 1.73 -7.78
CA PHE A 105 10.08 2.09 -8.65
C PHE A 105 10.24 1.10 -9.80
N ARG A 106 10.68 1.62 -10.93
CA ARG A 106 10.99 0.80 -12.09
C ARG A 106 12.02 -0.24 -11.69
N SER A 107 11.74 -1.48 -11.96
CA SER A 107 12.56 -2.60 -11.51
C SER A 107 13.24 -3.28 -12.68
N PHE A 108 14.47 -3.64 -12.48
CA PHE A 108 15.29 -4.23 -13.53
C PHE A 108 15.66 -5.67 -13.18
N GLU A 109 16.26 -6.35 -14.10
CA GLU A 109 16.71 -7.72 -13.88
C GLU A 109 15.56 -8.65 -13.50
N LEU A 110 14.47 -8.51 -14.22
CA LEU A 110 13.29 -9.33 -13.96
C LEU A 110 13.64 -10.80 -14.09
N THR A 111 13.32 -11.56 -13.08
CA THR A 111 13.64 -12.97 -13.01
C THR A 111 12.41 -13.77 -12.60
N TYR A 112 12.22 -14.91 -13.22
CA TYR A 112 11.12 -15.77 -12.87
C TYR A 112 11.68 -16.98 -12.13
N PRO A 113 11.45 -17.05 -10.81
CA PRO A 113 11.97 -18.17 -10.03
C PRO A 113 11.48 -19.50 -10.58
N GLY A 114 12.36 -20.47 -10.64
CA GLY A 114 11.98 -21.77 -11.12
C GLY A 114 12.10 -21.96 -12.59
N SER A 115 12.34 -20.90 -13.36
CA SER A 115 12.52 -21.10 -14.77
C SER A 115 13.97 -21.45 -15.01
N GLU A 116 14.17 -22.25 -16.02
CA GLU A 116 15.49 -22.65 -16.31
C GLU A 116 16.16 -21.59 -17.05
N THR A 117 17.29 -21.33 -16.82
CA THR A 117 17.99 -20.27 -17.53
C THR A 117 19.08 -20.82 -18.39
#